data_0bf960cab832e7159eaa0788663ef6dc
#
_entry.id   0bf960cab832e7159eaa0788663ef6dc
#
_cell.length_a   1.000
_cell.length_b   1.000
_cell.length_c   1.000
_cell.angle_alpha   90.00
_cell.angle_beta   90.00
_cell.angle_gamma   90.00
#
_symmetry.space_group_name_H-M   'P 1'
#
loop_
_entity.id
_entity.type
_entity.pdbx_description
1 polymer ?
#
loop_
_entity_poly.entity_id
_entity_poly.type
_entity_poly.pdbx_seq_one_letter_code
_entity_poly.pdbx_strand_id
1 'polypeptide(L)'
;MTDYADGPVRLDLEAWPRHAHFEFFRAYDNPWFNLCADVDVTSLHARCSADGGPSFFAASLWCSLAAANEIDEFRFRIRGDGVVVHPSIHGGSTVLLPDGTFRFAYYDYDLDPERFVRHVGRVLDRVRTESGPLDPQDHRDDLIHYSVIPWVSFTSFAHARRWGTDDAIPKIVFGKHRESAGRRLMPVSVEVHHALVDGLHVGKFYEVFQRRLDEAGAPGG
;
A
#
# COMPACT_ATOMS: atom_id res chain seq x y z
N MET A 1 -8.92 -20.79 8.94
CA MET A 1 -7.62 -20.18 9.28
C MET A 1 -6.58 -20.97 8.51
N THR A 2 -6.06 -20.42 7.43
CA THR A 2 -5.05 -21.07 6.58
C THR A 2 -3.72 -21.01 7.33
N ASP A 3 -3.07 -22.16 7.50
CA ASP A 3 -1.78 -22.27 8.20
C ASP A 3 -0.66 -21.79 7.26
N TYR A 4 -0.20 -20.57 7.44
CA TYR A 4 0.84 -19.89 6.62
C TYR A 4 2.26 -20.18 7.16
N ALA A 5 2.57 -21.40 7.54
CA ALA A 5 3.80 -21.65 8.30
C ALA A 5 5.10 -21.16 7.62
N ASP A 6 5.23 -21.13 6.25
CA ASP A 6 6.52 -20.77 5.62
C ASP A 6 6.44 -20.20 4.19
N GLY A 7 5.45 -19.37 3.84
CA GLY A 7 5.43 -18.73 2.52
C GLY A 7 4.04 -18.59 1.89
N PRO A 8 3.96 -18.11 0.62
CA PRO A 8 2.68 -17.95 -0.06
C PRO A 8 2.04 -19.31 -0.37
N VAL A 9 0.73 -19.41 -0.12
CA VAL A 9 -0.06 -20.61 -0.35
C VAL A 9 -0.86 -20.47 -1.66
N ARG A 10 -0.91 -21.51 -2.48
CA ARG A 10 -1.72 -21.52 -3.70
C ARG A 10 -3.22 -21.52 -3.34
N LEU A 11 -3.97 -20.59 -3.95
CA LEU A 11 -5.41 -20.50 -3.79
C LEU A 11 -6.08 -21.67 -4.55
N ASP A 12 -7.05 -22.32 -3.93
CA ASP A 12 -7.91 -23.28 -4.61
C ASP A 12 -8.92 -22.51 -5.48
N LEU A 13 -8.64 -22.45 -6.78
CA LEU A 13 -9.46 -21.71 -7.74
C LEU A 13 -10.85 -22.34 -7.91
N GLU A 14 -10.98 -23.65 -7.81
CA GLU A 14 -12.26 -24.34 -7.96
C GLU A 14 -13.21 -24.02 -6.81
N ALA A 15 -12.68 -23.86 -5.62
CA ALA A 15 -13.44 -23.44 -4.44
C ALA A 15 -13.61 -21.92 -4.32
N TRP A 16 -12.89 -21.13 -5.14
CA TRP A 16 -12.92 -19.66 -5.02
C TRP A 16 -14.12 -19.06 -5.75
N PRO A 17 -15.05 -18.36 -5.05
CA PRO A 17 -16.27 -17.81 -5.67
C PRO A 17 -16.01 -16.84 -6.83
N ARG A 18 -14.79 -16.24 -6.90
CA ARG A 18 -14.41 -15.31 -7.95
C ARG A 18 -13.63 -15.96 -9.11
N HIS A 19 -13.55 -17.28 -9.19
CA HIS A 19 -12.82 -17.99 -10.26
C HIS A 19 -13.25 -17.50 -11.66
N ALA A 20 -14.55 -17.44 -11.96
CA ALA A 20 -15.03 -16.95 -13.25
C ALA A 20 -14.65 -15.48 -13.53
N HIS A 21 -14.63 -14.62 -12.50
CA HIS A 21 -14.18 -13.22 -12.63
C HIS A 21 -12.67 -13.13 -12.87
N PHE A 22 -11.90 -14.00 -12.22
CA PHE A 22 -10.46 -14.11 -12.42
C PHE A 22 -10.16 -14.46 -13.89
N GLU A 23 -10.76 -15.51 -14.44
CA GLU A 23 -10.56 -15.91 -15.83
C GLU A 23 -11.01 -14.83 -16.81
N PHE A 24 -12.11 -14.14 -16.54
CA PHE A 24 -12.62 -13.07 -17.37
C PHE A 24 -11.69 -11.85 -17.44
N PHE A 25 -11.29 -11.33 -16.28
CA PHE A 25 -10.50 -10.10 -16.23
C PHE A 25 -9.01 -10.31 -16.54
N ARG A 26 -8.43 -11.49 -16.25
CA ARG A 26 -7.03 -11.75 -16.59
C ARG A 26 -6.75 -11.73 -18.09
N ALA A 27 -7.78 -11.92 -18.91
CA ALA A 27 -7.67 -11.90 -20.36
C ALA A 27 -7.70 -10.47 -20.96
N TYR A 28 -7.90 -9.44 -20.16
CA TYR A 28 -7.95 -8.06 -20.63
C TYR A 28 -6.53 -7.54 -20.90
N ASP A 29 -6.37 -6.72 -21.94
CA ASP A 29 -5.11 -6.00 -22.22
C ASP A 29 -4.74 -5.05 -21.07
N ASN A 30 -5.75 -4.42 -20.44
CA ASN A 30 -5.60 -3.57 -19.26
C ASN A 30 -6.60 -3.96 -18.17
N PRO A 31 -6.25 -4.93 -17.31
CA PRO A 31 -7.13 -5.38 -16.24
C PRO A 31 -7.04 -4.52 -14.97
N TRP A 32 -6.46 -3.33 -15.06
CA TRP A 32 -6.25 -2.48 -13.91
C TRP A 32 -7.34 -1.43 -13.79
N PHE A 33 -7.77 -1.16 -12.56
CA PHE A 33 -8.60 0.00 -12.28
C PHE A 33 -8.06 0.75 -11.06
N ASN A 34 -8.45 2.01 -10.96
CA ASN A 34 -8.04 2.92 -9.91
C ASN A 34 -9.26 3.56 -9.26
N LEU A 35 -9.25 3.63 -7.93
CA LEU A 35 -10.16 4.47 -7.16
C LEU A 35 -9.35 5.49 -6.38
N CYS A 36 -9.79 6.75 -6.40
CA CYS A 36 -9.19 7.83 -5.66
C CYS A 36 -10.25 8.44 -4.73
N ALA A 37 -9.95 8.47 -3.43
CA ALA A 37 -10.82 9.08 -2.41
C ALA A 37 -9.98 9.78 -1.34
N ASP A 38 -10.61 10.72 -0.62
CA ASP A 38 -10.00 11.36 0.52
C ASP A 38 -10.14 10.51 1.78
N VAL A 39 -9.09 10.50 2.60
CA VAL A 39 -9.15 10.02 3.99
C VAL A 39 -8.92 11.17 4.95
N ASP A 40 -9.55 11.11 6.12
CA ASP A 40 -9.36 12.10 7.18
C ASP A 40 -8.12 11.73 8.00
N VAL A 41 -7.13 12.61 7.97
CA VAL A 41 -5.86 12.45 8.70
C VAL A 41 -5.71 13.47 9.82
N THR A 42 -6.79 14.12 10.24
CA THR A 42 -6.76 15.22 11.21
C THR A 42 -6.09 14.79 12.51
N SER A 43 -6.57 13.72 13.12
CA SER A 43 -6.07 13.24 14.42
C SER A 43 -4.64 12.71 14.32
N LEU A 44 -4.36 11.90 13.28
CA LEU A 44 -3.00 11.38 13.06
C LEU A 44 -2.00 12.49 12.81
N HIS A 45 -2.37 13.49 11.98
CA HIS A 45 -1.50 14.62 11.70
C HIS A 45 -1.22 15.44 12.98
N ALA A 46 -2.22 15.67 13.82
CA ALA A 46 -2.04 16.36 15.09
C ALA A 46 -1.05 15.62 16.02
N ARG A 47 -1.21 14.29 16.16
CA ARG A 47 -0.28 13.44 16.91
C ARG A 47 1.15 13.50 16.36
N CYS A 48 1.30 13.41 15.04
CA CYS A 48 2.60 13.43 14.39
C CYS A 48 3.30 14.81 14.45
N SER A 49 2.53 15.88 14.59
CA SER A 49 3.06 17.26 14.71
C SER A 49 3.42 17.65 16.14
N ALA A 50 3.06 16.85 17.14
CA ALA A 50 3.44 17.08 18.53
C ALA A 50 4.94 16.79 18.74
N ASP A 51 5.52 17.41 19.78
CA ASP A 51 6.92 17.17 20.14
C ASP A 51 7.18 15.69 20.41
N GLY A 52 8.16 15.15 19.70
CA GLY A 52 8.48 13.72 19.77
C GLY A 52 7.48 12.80 19.05
N GLY A 53 6.53 13.36 18.31
CA GLY A 53 5.57 12.58 17.52
C GLY A 53 6.23 11.74 16.41
N PRO A 54 5.59 10.66 15.97
CA PRO A 54 6.11 9.78 14.93
C PRO A 54 6.12 10.46 13.55
N SER A 55 6.90 9.93 12.60
CA SER A 55 6.84 10.37 11.21
C SER A 55 5.43 10.15 10.65
N PHE A 56 4.80 11.20 10.11
CA PHE A 56 3.47 11.12 9.49
C PHE A 56 3.43 10.12 8.33
N PHE A 57 4.48 10.11 7.48
CA PHE A 57 4.60 9.12 6.41
C PHE A 57 4.64 7.69 6.96
N ALA A 58 5.50 7.43 7.93
CA ALA A 58 5.67 6.07 8.47
C ALA A 58 4.41 5.56 9.19
N ALA A 59 3.73 6.44 9.93
CA ALA A 59 2.46 6.11 10.59
C ALA A 59 1.33 5.87 9.58
N SER A 60 1.19 6.73 8.56
CA SER A 60 0.20 6.52 7.49
C SER A 60 0.48 5.25 6.69
N LEU A 61 1.75 4.94 6.42
CA LEU A 61 2.18 3.73 5.74
C LEU A 61 1.81 2.48 6.54
N TRP A 62 2.05 2.50 7.87
CA TRP A 62 1.64 1.40 8.74
C TRP A 62 0.14 1.18 8.72
N CYS A 63 -0.67 2.24 8.87
CA CYS A 63 -2.12 2.15 8.83
C CYS A 63 -2.63 1.55 7.51
N SER A 64 -2.04 1.95 6.38
CA SER A 64 -2.38 1.44 5.07
C SER A 64 -1.99 -0.03 4.88
N LEU A 65 -0.79 -0.43 5.32
CA LEU A 65 -0.34 -1.83 5.29
C LEU A 65 -1.17 -2.70 6.23
N ALA A 66 -1.52 -2.22 7.42
CA ALA A 66 -2.40 -2.92 8.33
C ALA A 66 -3.77 -3.18 7.68
N ALA A 67 -4.35 -2.15 7.03
CA ALA A 67 -5.61 -2.31 6.30
C ALA A 67 -5.52 -3.33 5.15
N ALA A 68 -4.45 -3.28 4.37
CA ALA A 68 -4.23 -4.23 3.28
C ALA A 68 -4.04 -5.67 3.78
N ASN A 69 -3.35 -5.86 4.90
CA ASN A 69 -3.15 -7.18 5.50
C ASN A 69 -4.42 -7.78 6.11
N GLU A 70 -5.43 -6.96 6.46
CA GLU A 70 -6.75 -7.42 6.93
C GLU A 70 -7.65 -7.93 5.79
N ILE A 71 -7.30 -7.67 4.51
CA ILE A 71 -8.13 -7.99 3.34
C ILE A 71 -7.39 -8.99 2.46
N ASP A 72 -7.91 -10.19 2.37
CA ASP A 72 -7.24 -11.31 1.70
C ASP A 72 -6.87 -10.98 0.25
N GLU A 73 -7.76 -10.29 -0.49
CA GLU A 73 -7.57 -9.96 -1.90
C GLU A 73 -6.39 -9.00 -2.14
N PHE A 74 -6.00 -8.19 -1.16
CA PHE A 74 -4.77 -7.38 -1.26
C PHE A 74 -3.49 -8.20 -1.10
N ARG A 75 -3.60 -9.42 -0.58
CA ARG A 75 -2.50 -10.37 -0.42
C ARG A 75 -2.38 -11.37 -1.56
N PHE A 76 -3.32 -11.34 -2.54
CA PHE A 76 -3.31 -12.21 -3.70
C PHE A 76 -2.32 -11.74 -4.76
N ARG A 77 -1.64 -12.71 -5.42
CA ARG A 77 -0.79 -12.45 -6.58
C ARG A 77 -1.03 -13.51 -7.65
N ILE A 78 -0.94 -13.07 -8.91
CA ILE A 78 -0.99 -13.98 -10.06
C ILE A 78 0.39 -14.62 -10.20
N ARG A 79 0.44 -15.96 -10.34
CA ARG A 79 1.65 -16.70 -10.70
C ARG A 79 1.30 -17.75 -11.72
N GLY A 80 1.68 -17.49 -12.99
CA GLY A 80 1.32 -18.35 -14.11
C GLY A 80 -0.19 -18.44 -14.30
N ASP A 81 -0.73 -19.63 -14.23
CA ASP A 81 -2.17 -19.93 -14.39
C ASP A 81 -3.00 -19.79 -13.10
N GLY A 82 -2.36 -19.50 -11.96
CA GLY A 82 -3.00 -19.54 -10.67
C GLY A 82 -2.81 -18.28 -9.83
N VAL A 83 -3.37 -18.32 -8.63
CA VAL A 83 -3.27 -17.28 -7.62
C VAL A 83 -2.58 -17.83 -6.40
N VAL A 84 -1.67 -17.06 -5.82
CA VAL A 84 -1.09 -17.31 -4.51
C VAL A 84 -1.55 -16.26 -3.50
N VAL A 85 -1.61 -16.67 -2.24
CA VAL A 85 -1.98 -15.81 -1.10
C VAL A 85 -0.76 -15.68 -0.21
N HIS A 86 -0.25 -14.47 -0.06
CA HIS A 86 0.84 -14.19 0.87
C HIS A 86 0.35 -14.17 2.33
N PRO A 87 1.13 -14.68 3.29
CA PRO A 87 0.79 -14.61 4.71
C PRO A 87 0.78 -13.16 5.21
N SER A 88 1.64 -12.33 4.65
CA SER A 88 1.75 -10.90 4.95
C SER A 88 2.22 -10.12 3.71
N ILE A 89 1.80 -8.86 3.62
CA ILE A 89 2.21 -7.93 2.58
C ILE A 89 3.04 -6.82 3.22
N HIS A 90 4.10 -6.45 2.51
CA HIS A 90 5.10 -5.45 2.90
C HIS A 90 4.99 -4.19 2.03
N GLY A 91 5.72 -3.13 2.38
CA GLY A 91 5.72 -1.88 1.62
C GLY A 91 6.99 -1.67 0.80
N GLY A 92 6.84 -1.15 -0.40
CA GLY A 92 7.94 -0.58 -1.16
C GLY A 92 7.61 0.85 -1.59
N SER A 93 8.52 1.80 -1.48
CA SER A 93 8.27 3.17 -1.94
C SER A 93 9.46 3.77 -2.66
N THR A 94 9.22 4.89 -3.34
CA THR A 94 10.28 5.75 -3.84
C THR A 94 10.68 6.79 -2.79
N VAL A 95 11.98 7.06 -2.68
CA VAL A 95 12.55 8.08 -1.78
C VAL A 95 13.27 9.11 -2.63
N LEU A 96 12.79 10.35 -2.61
CA LEU A 96 13.42 11.49 -3.29
C LEU A 96 14.78 11.79 -2.66
N LEU A 97 15.78 11.99 -3.52
CA LEU A 97 17.15 12.34 -3.15
C LEU A 97 17.42 13.85 -3.38
N PRO A 98 18.47 14.40 -2.75
CA PRO A 98 18.80 15.83 -2.88
C PRO A 98 19.08 16.30 -4.32
N ASP A 99 19.51 15.39 -5.19
CA ASP A 99 19.81 15.66 -6.61
C ASP A 99 18.57 15.64 -7.51
N GLY A 100 17.39 15.44 -6.94
CA GLY A 100 16.11 15.37 -7.67
C GLY A 100 15.81 14.00 -8.27
N THR A 101 16.69 13.02 -8.13
CA THR A 101 16.41 11.62 -8.48
C THR A 101 15.71 10.88 -7.35
N PHE A 102 15.43 9.59 -7.52
CA PHE A 102 14.87 8.76 -6.44
C PHE A 102 15.55 7.39 -6.40
N ARG A 103 15.42 6.73 -5.26
CA ARG A 103 15.72 5.31 -5.08
C ARG A 103 14.56 4.59 -4.44
N PHE A 104 14.51 3.26 -4.57
CA PHE A 104 13.54 2.43 -3.89
C PHE A 104 13.94 2.17 -2.44
N ALA A 105 12.92 2.07 -1.59
CA ALA A 105 13.03 1.67 -0.19
C ALA A 105 11.96 0.62 0.11
N TYR A 106 12.31 -0.37 0.93
CA TYR A 106 11.43 -1.49 1.28
C TYR A 106 11.30 -1.60 2.79
N TYR A 107 10.07 -1.86 3.24
CA TYR A 107 9.68 -1.84 4.64
C TYR A 107 8.94 -3.13 4.98
N ASP A 108 9.56 -3.99 5.77
CA ASP A 108 8.88 -5.19 6.24
C ASP A 108 7.79 -4.80 7.26
N TYR A 109 6.56 -5.27 7.01
CA TYR A 109 5.43 -5.00 7.88
C TYR A 109 5.64 -5.65 9.25
N ASP A 110 5.34 -4.91 10.31
CA ASP A 110 5.33 -5.38 11.70
C ASP A 110 3.95 -5.04 12.31
N LEU A 111 3.39 -5.97 13.08
CA LEU A 111 2.14 -5.75 13.80
C LEU A 111 2.26 -4.64 14.86
N ASP A 112 3.47 -4.41 15.39
CA ASP A 112 3.75 -3.32 16.31
C ASP A 112 4.05 -2.02 15.54
N PRO A 113 3.16 -1.00 15.63
CA PRO A 113 3.31 0.25 14.90
C PRO A 113 4.58 1.02 15.26
N GLU A 114 5.01 0.98 16.52
CA GLU A 114 6.21 1.70 16.93
C GLU A 114 7.48 1.05 16.37
N ARG A 115 7.56 -0.28 16.38
CA ARG A 115 8.68 -1.00 15.75
C ARG A 115 8.75 -0.72 14.27
N PHE A 116 7.58 -0.74 13.58
CA PHE A 116 7.49 -0.43 12.17
C PHE A 116 7.95 1.00 11.86
N VAL A 117 7.44 2.01 12.60
CA VAL A 117 7.83 3.42 12.40
C VAL A 117 9.33 3.61 12.58
N ARG A 118 9.92 3.01 13.62
CA ARG A 118 11.39 3.04 13.83
C ARG A 118 12.16 2.34 12.70
N HIS A 119 11.63 1.23 12.17
CA HIS A 119 12.22 0.52 11.03
C HIS A 119 12.20 1.40 9.77
N VAL A 120 11.06 2.00 9.44
CA VAL A 120 10.92 2.92 8.31
C VAL A 120 11.93 4.07 8.40
N GLY A 121 12.07 4.69 9.58
CA GLY A 121 13.05 5.76 9.82
C GLY A 121 14.48 5.33 9.44
N ARG A 122 14.93 4.18 9.96
CA ARG A 122 16.27 3.65 9.65
C ARG A 122 16.47 3.36 8.16
N VAL A 123 15.45 2.82 7.49
CA VAL A 123 15.52 2.55 6.04
C VAL A 123 15.63 3.84 5.24
N LEU A 124 14.80 4.84 5.57
CA LEU A 124 14.83 6.15 4.89
C LEU A 124 16.18 6.85 5.07
N ASP A 125 16.73 6.84 6.28
CA ASP A 125 18.03 7.45 6.57
C ASP A 125 19.14 6.77 5.76
N ARG A 126 19.15 5.43 5.71
CA ARG A 126 20.09 4.66 4.91
C ARG A 126 20.01 5.02 3.43
N VAL A 127 18.80 5.00 2.85
CA VAL A 127 18.61 5.30 1.42
C VAL A 127 19.04 6.72 1.06
N ARG A 128 18.89 7.68 1.98
CA ARG A 128 19.30 9.09 1.76
C ARG A 128 20.79 9.32 1.90
N THR A 129 21.48 8.56 2.75
CA THR A 129 22.88 8.80 3.11
C THR A 129 23.86 7.89 2.38
N GLU A 130 23.47 6.66 2.08
CA GLU A 130 24.33 5.70 1.40
C GLU A 130 24.23 5.85 -0.13
N SER A 131 25.34 5.68 -0.83
CA SER A 131 25.34 5.53 -2.28
C SER A 131 24.86 4.12 -2.65
N GLY A 132 24.12 4.01 -3.76
CA GLY A 132 23.64 2.69 -4.19
C GLY A 132 22.90 2.73 -5.53
N PRO A 133 22.64 1.57 -6.12
CA PRO A 133 21.85 1.46 -7.35
C PRO A 133 20.38 1.80 -7.10
N LEU A 134 19.58 1.85 -8.18
CA LEU A 134 18.13 2.02 -8.09
C LEU A 134 17.44 0.88 -7.33
N ASP A 135 17.93 -0.36 -7.49
CA ASP A 135 17.49 -1.60 -6.80
C ASP A 135 15.96 -1.82 -6.78
N PRO A 136 15.33 -2.11 -7.92
CA PRO A 136 13.87 -2.25 -8.00
C PRO A 136 13.30 -3.52 -7.34
N GLN A 137 14.10 -4.47 -6.87
CA GLN A 137 13.69 -5.76 -6.28
C GLN A 137 12.51 -6.44 -7.02
N ASP A 138 12.58 -6.48 -8.34
CA ASP A 138 11.51 -6.99 -9.22
C ASP A 138 11.13 -8.46 -8.94
N HIS A 139 11.91 -9.17 -8.11
CA HIS A 139 11.65 -10.55 -7.70
C HIS A 139 10.65 -10.66 -6.53
N ARG A 140 10.34 -9.54 -5.84
CA ARG A 140 9.41 -9.52 -4.70
C ARG A 140 7.99 -9.18 -5.18
N ASP A 141 7.06 -10.10 -5.00
CA ASP A 141 5.63 -9.89 -5.25
C ASP A 141 4.79 -9.78 -3.96
N ASP A 142 5.43 -9.91 -2.79
CA ASP A 142 4.84 -9.72 -1.46
C ASP A 142 4.73 -8.24 -1.04
N LEU A 143 4.72 -7.33 -2.01
CA LEU A 143 4.75 -5.89 -1.79
C LEU A 143 3.43 -5.21 -2.17
N ILE A 144 3.20 -4.03 -1.59
CA ILE A 144 2.41 -2.94 -2.17
C ILE A 144 3.39 -1.82 -2.51
N HIS A 145 3.28 -1.28 -3.74
CA HIS A 145 4.11 -0.17 -4.15
C HIS A 145 3.46 1.15 -3.77
N TYR A 146 4.18 1.94 -3.00
CA TYR A 146 3.74 3.26 -2.54
C TYR A 146 4.47 4.39 -3.27
N SER A 147 3.72 5.45 -3.57
CA SER A 147 4.27 6.72 -4.00
C SER A 147 3.71 7.84 -3.12
N VAL A 148 4.49 8.89 -2.91
CA VAL A 148 4.04 10.07 -2.18
C VAL A 148 4.21 11.29 -3.07
N ILE A 149 3.12 12.04 -3.29
CA ILE A 149 3.08 13.26 -4.08
C ILE A 149 2.74 14.44 -3.14
N PRO A 150 3.71 14.93 -2.36
CA PRO A 150 3.43 15.91 -1.31
C PRO A 150 3.20 17.33 -1.84
N TRP A 151 3.32 17.52 -3.14
CA TRP A 151 3.17 18.84 -3.79
C TRP A 151 1.75 19.12 -4.27
N VAL A 152 0.96 18.06 -4.55
CA VAL A 152 -0.36 18.18 -5.20
C VAL A 152 -1.40 17.38 -4.42
N SER A 153 -2.54 18.05 -4.14
CA SER A 153 -3.77 17.38 -3.72
C SER A 153 -4.53 16.96 -4.98
N PHE A 154 -4.22 15.75 -5.47
CA PHE A 154 -4.77 15.24 -6.73
C PHE A 154 -6.19 14.67 -6.55
N THR A 155 -6.92 14.55 -7.66
CA THR A 155 -8.25 13.91 -7.73
C THR A 155 -8.22 12.58 -8.50
N SER A 156 -7.14 12.32 -9.22
CA SER A 156 -6.88 11.06 -9.90
C SER A 156 -5.38 10.86 -10.05
N PHE A 157 -4.95 9.60 -10.15
CA PHE A 157 -3.56 9.23 -10.39
C PHE A 157 -3.51 7.91 -11.16
N ALA A 158 -2.57 7.76 -12.08
CA ALA A 158 -2.30 6.50 -12.76
C ALA A 158 -0.79 6.25 -12.81
N HIS A 159 -0.39 5.01 -12.61
CA HIS A 159 1.02 4.61 -12.64
C HIS A 159 1.46 4.19 -14.05
N ALA A 160 2.76 4.33 -14.31
CA ALA A 160 3.39 3.61 -15.39
C ALA A 160 3.28 2.09 -15.13
N ARG A 161 2.93 1.34 -16.17
CA ARG A 161 2.77 -0.12 -16.14
C ARG A 161 3.57 -0.78 -17.23
N ARG A 162 4.07 -1.98 -16.94
CA ARG A 162 4.67 -2.85 -17.93
C ARG A 162 3.57 -3.81 -18.43
N TRP A 163 3.20 -3.72 -19.70
CA TRP A 163 2.15 -4.54 -20.30
C TRP A 163 2.63 -5.97 -20.55
N GLY A 164 1.70 -6.93 -20.53
CA GLY A 164 1.99 -8.33 -20.85
C GLY A 164 2.82 -9.06 -19.80
N THR A 165 2.75 -8.62 -18.54
CA THR A 165 3.37 -9.29 -17.39
C THR A 165 2.31 -9.74 -16.39
N ASP A 166 2.66 -10.71 -15.55
CA ASP A 166 1.82 -11.16 -14.42
C ASP A 166 1.86 -10.17 -13.23
N ASP A 167 2.25 -8.89 -13.46
CA ASP A 167 2.27 -7.88 -12.40
C ASP A 167 0.86 -7.67 -11.85
N ALA A 168 0.63 -8.12 -10.64
CA ALA A 168 -0.62 -7.96 -9.91
C ALA A 168 -0.42 -7.21 -8.58
N ILE A 169 0.73 -6.55 -8.41
CA ILE A 169 1.09 -5.81 -7.19
C ILE A 169 0.26 -4.53 -7.10
N PRO A 170 -0.56 -4.33 -6.05
CA PRO A 170 -1.30 -3.10 -5.84
C PRO A 170 -0.37 -1.89 -5.74
N LYS A 171 -0.84 -0.73 -6.20
CA LYS A 171 -0.12 0.53 -6.08
C LYS A 171 -0.98 1.55 -5.36
N ILE A 172 -0.41 2.19 -4.34
CA ILE A 172 -1.11 3.17 -3.52
C ILE A 172 -0.33 4.48 -3.53
N VAL A 173 -1.03 5.60 -3.69
CA VAL A 173 -0.42 6.94 -3.69
C VAL A 173 -1.04 7.80 -2.62
N PHE A 174 -0.20 8.41 -1.80
CA PHE A 174 -0.61 9.46 -0.86
C PHE A 174 -0.33 10.82 -1.47
N GLY A 175 -1.36 11.68 -1.54
CA GLY A 175 -1.22 13.03 -2.02
C GLY A 175 -0.99 14.05 -0.92
N LYS A 176 -0.86 15.33 -1.31
CA LYS A 176 -0.80 16.44 -0.39
C LYS A 176 -2.14 16.58 0.35
N HIS A 177 -2.13 16.49 1.66
CA HIS A 177 -3.32 16.78 2.45
C HIS A 177 -3.72 18.27 2.36
N ARG A 178 -5.00 18.54 2.49
CA ARG A 178 -5.58 19.88 2.48
C ARG A 178 -6.57 20.06 3.64
N GLU A 179 -6.79 21.28 4.03
CA GLU A 179 -7.85 21.61 4.99
C GLU A 179 -9.20 21.77 4.27
N SER A 180 -10.24 21.18 4.84
CA SER A 180 -11.61 21.27 4.35
C SER A 180 -12.59 21.11 5.51
N ALA A 181 -13.43 22.13 5.75
CA ALA A 181 -14.44 22.13 6.81
C ALA A 181 -13.90 21.70 8.19
N GLY A 182 -12.72 22.21 8.58
CA GLY A 182 -12.07 21.93 9.87
C GLY A 182 -11.41 20.54 9.96
N ARG A 183 -11.39 19.79 8.87
CA ARG A 183 -10.71 18.49 8.76
C ARG A 183 -9.49 18.59 7.84
N ARG A 184 -8.54 17.70 8.04
CA ARG A 184 -7.38 17.54 7.18
C ARG A 184 -7.54 16.28 6.33
N LEU A 185 -7.81 16.50 5.04
CA LEU A 185 -8.12 15.44 4.09
C LEU A 185 -6.90 15.15 3.20
N MET A 186 -6.53 13.87 3.09
CA MET A 186 -5.45 13.40 2.22
C MET A 186 -6.04 12.57 1.08
N PRO A 187 -5.83 12.95 -0.20
CA PRO A 187 -6.24 12.11 -1.31
C PRO A 187 -5.35 10.87 -1.36
N VAL A 188 -5.99 9.73 -1.49
CA VAL A 188 -5.35 8.42 -1.62
C VAL A 188 -5.86 7.77 -2.90
N SER A 189 -4.95 7.30 -3.72
CA SER A 189 -5.23 6.55 -4.95
C SER A 189 -4.86 5.09 -4.72
N VAL A 190 -5.78 4.18 -5.01
CA VAL A 190 -5.59 2.73 -4.91
C VAL A 190 -5.80 2.11 -6.28
N GLU A 191 -4.75 1.56 -6.85
CA GLU A 191 -4.75 0.90 -8.15
C GLU A 191 -4.51 -0.59 -7.98
N VAL A 192 -5.43 -1.41 -8.50
CA VAL A 192 -5.49 -2.85 -8.28
C VAL A 192 -5.83 -3.61 -9.55
N HIS A 193 -5.44 -4.89 -9.62
CA HIS A 193 -5.75 -5.79 -10.73
C HIS A 193 -7.14 -6.38 -10.57
N HIS A 194 -8.04 -6.15 -11.56
CA HIS A 194 -9.47 -6.49 -11.44
C HIS A 194 -9.74 -8.01 -11.40
N ALA A 195 -8.82 -8.83 -11.92
CA ALA A 195 -8.94 -10.27 -11.76
C ALA A 195 -8.89 -10.73 -10.29
N LEU A 196 -8.21 -9.97 -9.41
CA LEU A 196 -8.03 -10.31 -8.00
C LEU A 196 -8.93 -9.50 -7.07
N VAL A 197 -9.09 -8.21 -7.38
CA VAL A 197 -9.74 -7.21 -6.52
C VAL A 197 -10.85 -6.51 -7.26
N ASP A 198 -11.99 -6.24 -6.62
CA ASP A 198 -13.02 -5.36 -7.18
C ASP A 198 -13.35 -4.19 -6.25
N GLY A 199 -14.30 -3.34 -6.68
CA GLY A 199 -14.68 -2.13 -5.97
C GLY A 199 -15.10 -2.37 -4.51
N LEU A 200 -15.71 -3.54 -4.21
CA LEU A 200 -16.06 -3.93 -2.85
C LEU A 200 -14.82 -4.02 -1.94
N HIS A 201 -13.75 -4.65 -2.43
CA HIS A 201 -12.53 -4.85 -1.65
C HIS A 201 -11.77 -3.53 -1.47
N VAL A 202 -11.77 -2.65 -2.50
CA VAL A 202 -11.20 -1.30 -2.37
C VAL A 202 -12.02 -0.45 -1.41
N GLY A 203 -13.35 -0.55 -1.42
CA GLY A 203 -14.22 0.12 -0.45
C GLY A 203 -13.90 -0.31 0.99
N LYS A 204 -13.81 -1.63 1.23
CA LYS A 204 -13.37 -2.17 2.54
C LYS A 204 -12.00 -1.66 2.95
N PHE A 205 -11.05 -1.57 2.00
CA PHE A 205 -9.72 -1.01 2.28
C PHE A 205 -9.81 0.41 2.81
N TYR A 206 -10.59 1.29 2.17
CA TYR A 206 -10.76 2.68 2.64
C TYR A 206 -11.41 2.73 4.03
N GLU A 207 -12.42 1.90 4.31
CA GLU A 207 -13.06 1.83 5.64
C GLU A 207 -12.07 1.38 6.73
N VAL A 208 -11.31 0.30 6.48
CA VAL A 208 -10.33 -0.20 7.42
C VAL A 208 -9.17 0.79 7.58
N PHE A 209 -8.70 1.37 6.49
CA PHE A 209 -7.63 2.36 6.52
C PHE A 209 -8.03 3.60 7.34
N GLN A 210 -9.25 4.14 7.13
CA GLN A 210 -9.76 5.25 7.92
C GLN A 210 -9.83 4.90 9.41
N ARG A 211 -10.36 3.75 9.76
CA ARG A 211 -10.40 3.27 11.14
C ARG A 211 -8.99 3.22 11.77
N ARG A 212 -8.00 2.68 11.04
CA ARG A 212 -6.60 2.62 11.51
C ARG A 212 -5.97 4.00 11.69
N LEU A 213 -6.30 4.97 10.81
CA LEU A 213 -5.86 6.36 10.95
C LEU A 213 -6.45 7.01 12.21
N ASP A 214 -7.73 6.77 12.49
CA ASP A 214 -8.43 7.30 13.67
C ASP A 214 -7.86 6.70 14.96
N GLU A 215 -7.67 5.38 15.01
CA GLU A 215 -7.04 4.66 16.14
C GLU A 215 -5.62 5.17 16.40
N ALA A 216 -4.80 5.28 15.35
CA ALA A 216 -3.43 5.76 15.45
C ALA A 216 -3.33 7.25 15.83
N GLY A 217 -4.36 8.05 15.58
CA GLY A 217 -4.45 9.45 15.97
C GLY A 217 -4.98 9.69 17.38
N ALA A 218 -5.55 8.68 18.02
CA ALA A 218 -6.16 8.80 19.34
C ALA A 218 -5.11 9.13 20.43
N PRO A 219 -5.44 9.99 21.43
CA PRO A 219 -4.56 10.24 22.56
C PRO A 219 -4.39 8.97 23.40
N GLY A 220 -3.17 8.49 23.55
CA GLY A 220 -2.84 7.37 24.46
C GLY A 220 -3.01 5.97 23.86
N GLY A 221 -3.01 5.84 22.54
CA GLY A 221 -2.88 4.56 21.85
C GLY A 221 -1.41 4.11 21.75
#